data_d76927495235c0f2ab7e4ad0bb37d77a
#
_entry.id   d76927495235c0f2ab7e4ad0bb37d77a
#
_cell.length_a   1.000
_cell.length_b   1.000
_cell.length_c   1.000
_cell.angle_alpha   90.00
_cell.angle_beta   90.00
_cell.angle_gamma   90.00
#
_symmetry.space_group_name_H-M   'P 1'
#
loop_
_entity.id
_entity.type
_entity.pdbx_description
1 polymer ?
#
loop_
_entity_poly.entity_id
_entity_poly.type
_entity_poly.pdbx_seq_one_letter_code
_entity_poly.pdbx_strand_id
1 'polypeptide(L)'
;SFPVCIASAIFRIKFVIYENNLIIGKANKYLMPFAKKIFVSYKNLEGIPEKYHNKIIEIGNIVREEIINSKKKNNFKDKYDDIKILILGGSQAAKVFADKLPPIFEKLKNSKIPIKIYQQCKENQNSQLSDFYEKVKIDYKIFNFTKKITDYYFKANLVITRSGAS
;
A
#
# COMPACT_ATOMS: atom_id res chain seq x y z
N SER A 1 -18.30 2.56 -4.68
CA SER A 1 -18.66 4.00 -4.53
C SER A 1 -19.30 4.61 -5.78
N PHE A 2 -18.97 4.18 -7.01
CA PHE A 2 -19.52 4.75 -8.23
C PHE A 2 -21.07 4.73 -8.26
N PRO A 3 -21.77 3.60 -8.02
CA PRO A 3 -23.24 3.57 -7.99
C PRO A 3 -23.83 4.53 -6.96
N VAL A 4 -23.23 4.62 -5.79
CA VAL A 4 -23.70 5.53 -4.72
C VAL A 4 -23.61 6.99 -5.16
N CYS A 5 -22.51 7.39 -5.82
CA CYS A 5 -22.35 8.75 -6.34
C CYS A 5 -23.34 9.07 -7.46
N ILE A 6 -23.66 8.12 -8.33
CA ILE A 6 -24.71 8.31 -9.36
C ILE A 6 -26.09 8.46 -8.71
N ALA A 7 -26.43 7.62 -7.74
CA ALA A 7 -27.66 7.77 -6.97
C ALA A 7 -27.73 9.16 -6.30
N SER A 8 -26.63 9.59 -5.66
CA SER A 8 -26.56 10.93 -5.06
C SER A 8 -26.79 12.04 -6.09
N ALA A 9 -26.27 11.92 -7.31
CA ALA A 9 -26.49 12.90 -8.38
C ALA A 9 -27.95 12.93 -8.79
N ILE A 10 -28.63 11.79 -8.94
CA ILE A 10 -30.06 11.69 -9.29
C ILE A 10 -30.92 12.34 -8.21
N PHE A 11 -30.64 12.06 -6.93
CA PHE A 11 -31.37 12.64 -5.80
C PHE A 11 -30.90 14.04 -5.40
N ARG A 12 -30.01 14.67 -6.20
CA ARG A 12 -29.45 16.01 -5.94
C ARG A 12 -28.73 16.15 -4.60
N ILE A 13 -28.19 15.05 -4.07
CA ILE A 13 -27.38 15.03 -2.85
C ILE A 13 -25.96 15.46 -3.22
N LYS A 14 -25.47 16.53 -2.57
CA LYS A 14 -24.11 17.03 -2.80
C LYS A 14 -23.08 16.03 -2.32
N PHE A 15 -22.10 15.69 -3.14
CA PHE A 15 -20.97 14.83 -2.78
C PHE A 15 -19.64 15.42 -3.27
N VAL A 16 -18.56 14.91 -2.72
CA VAL A 16 -17.18 15.19 -3.16
C VAL A 16 -16.55 13.89 -3.62
N ILE A 17 -15.56 13.99 -4.51
CA ILE A 17 -14.72 12.85 -4.90
C ILE A 17 -13.30 13.10 -4.42
N TYR A 18 -12.59 12.02 -4.11
CA TYR A 18 -11.18 12.05 -3.78
C TYR A 18 -10.38 11.23 -4.79
N GLU A 19 -9.34 11.83 -5.35
CA GLU A 19 -8.42 11.18 -6.26
C GLU A 19 -7.01 11.16 -5.66
N ASN A 20 -6.51 9.96 -5.48
CA ASN A 20 -5.21 9.71 -4.85
C ASN A 20 -4.11 9.40 -5.87
N ASN A 21 -4.46 9.23 -7.14
CA ASN A 21 -3.51 8.93 -8.21
C ASN A 21 -3.04 10.21 -8.90
N LEU A 22 -1.90 10.12 -9.62
CA LEU A 22 -1.41 11.21 -10.48
C LEU A 22 -2.23 11.39 -11.77
N ILE A 23 -3.00 10.38 -12.16
CA ILE A 23 -3.90 10.41 -13.30
C ILE A 23 -5.31 10.09 -12.80
N ILE A 24 -6.29 10.88 -13.21
CA ILE A 24 -7.66 10.66 -12.75
C ILE A 24 -8.20 9.29 -13.15
N GLY A 25 -8.73 8.57 -12.18
CA GLY A 25 -9.36 7.28 -12.39
C GLY A 25 -10.65 7.39 -13.23
N LYS A 26 -10.93 6.34 -14.04
CA LYS A 26 -12.11 6.32 -14.94
C LYS A 26 -13.42 6.66 -14.21
N ALA A 27 -13.67 6.06 -13.04
CA ALA A 27 -14.87 6.32 -12.26
C ALA A 27 -14.96 7.81 -11.85
N ASN A 28 -13.90 8.37 -11.31
CA ASN A 28 -13.85 9.78 -10.91
C ASN A 28 -14.02 10.71 -12.09
N LYS A 29 -13.47 10.36 -13.27
CA LYS A 29 -13.65 11.13 -14.50
C LYS A 29 -15.12 11.28 -14.88
N TYR A 30 -15.94 10.23 -14.77
CA TYR A 30 -17.37 10.27 -15.03
C TYR A 30 -18.16 11.01 -13.94
N LEU A 31 -17.65 11.04 -12.71
CA LEU A 31 -18.33 11.69 -11.57
C LEU A 31 -18.01 13.19 -11.44
N MET A 32 -16.94 13.69 -12.07
CA MET A 32 -16.53 15.10 -11.98
C MET A 32 -17.65 16.11 -12.26
N PRO A 33 -18.51 15.92 -13.29
CA PRO A 33 -19.59 16.89 -13.57
C PRO A 33 -20.52 17.10 -12.38
N PHE A 34 -20.81 16.04 -11.65
CA PHE A 34 -21.80 15.99 -10.57
C PHE A 34 -21.21 16.31 -9.21
N ALA A 35 -19.89 16.14 -9.04
CA ALA A 35 -19.22 16.41 -7.77
C ALA A 35 -19.18 17.91 -7.46
N LYS A 36 -19.43 18.27 -6.20
CA LYS A 36 -19.33 19.65 -5.70
C LYS A 36 -17.87 20.10 -5.64
N LYS A 37 -16.96 19.22 -5.19
CA LYS A 37 -15.52 19.44 -5.11
C LYS A 37 -14.78 18.17 -5.46
N ILE A 38 -13.52 18.31 -5.90
CA ILE A 38 -12.59 17.24 -6.24
C ILE A 38 -11.39 17.41 -5.35
N PHE A 39 -11.27 16.57 -4.34
CA PHE A 39 -10.09 16.53 -3.49
C PHE A 39 -9.00 15.69 -4.17
N VAL A 40 -7.77 16.17 -4.16
CA VAL A 40 -6.65 15.53 -4.83
C VAL A 40 -5.45 15.42 -3.89
N SER A 41 -4.66 14.37 -4.07
CA SER A 41 -3.41 14.20 -3.35
C SER A 41 -2.28 15.03 -3.93
N TYR A 42 -2.36 15.35 -5.22
CA TYR A 42 -1.29 16.02 -5.97
C TYR A 42 -1.87 17.15 -6.82
N LYS A 43 -1.23 18.31 -6.76
CA LYS A 43 -1.67 19.50 -7.51
C LYS A 43 -1.64 19.27 -9.02
N ASN A 44 -0.64 18.53 -9.50
CA ASN A 44 -0.42 18.27 -10.93
C ASN A 44 -1.12 16.99 -11.40
N LEU A 45 -2.39 16.81 -11.03
CA LEU A 45 -3.19 15.69 -11.47
C LEU A 45 -3.53 15.79 -12.94
N GLU A 46 -3.21 14.74 -13.71
CA GLU A 46 -3.48 14.69 -15.15
C GLU A 46 -4.89 14.16 -15.46
N GLY A 47 -5.42 14.59 -16.61
CA GLY A 47 -6.67 14.10 -17.17
C GLY A 47 -7.93 14.80 -16.66
N ILE A 48 -7.81 15.91 -15.92
CA ILE A 48 -8.93 16.77 -15.55
C ILE A 48 -9.08 17.88 -16.56
N PRO A 49 -10.25 18.02 -17.25
CA PRO A 49 -10.55 19.15 -18.12
C PRO A 49 -10.54 20.48 -17.37
N GLU A 50 -10.06 21.55 -18.02
CA GLU A 50 -9.94 22.90 -17.44
C GLU A 50 -11.22 23.41 -16.78
N LYS A 51 -12.38 23.14 -17.36
CA LYS A 51 -13.68 23.52 -16.82
C LYS A 51 -13.99 23.03 -15.41
N TYR A 52 -13.22 22.03 -14.90
CA TYR A 52 -13.37 21.50 -13.54
C TYR A 52 -12.25 21.92 -12.58
N HIS A 53 -11.25 22.68 -13.05
CA HIS A 53 -10.13 23.12 -12.21
C HIS A 53 -10.59 23.95 -11.01
N ASN A 54 -11.68 24.71 -11.14
CA ASN A 54 -12.27 25.48 -10.03
C ASN A 54 -12.89 24.61 -8.91
N LYS A 55 -13.08 23.31 -9.18
CA LYS A 55 -13.57 22.35 -8.18
C LYS A 55 -12.44 21.65 -7.42
N ILE A 56 -11.19 21.77 -7.88
CA ILE A 56 -10.04 21.04 -7.31
C ILE A 56 -9.61 21.69 -6.00
N ILE A 57 -9.36 20.86 -5.01
CA ILE A 57 -8.73 21.23 -3.74
C ILE A 57 -7.66 20.19 -3.44
N GLU A 58 -6.40 20.62 -3.37
CA GLU A 58 -5.30 19.77 -2.94
C GLU A 58 -5.35 19.58 -1.42
N ILE A 59 -5.43 18.35 -0.96
CA ILE A 59 -5.46 18.00 0.46
C ILE A 59 -4.32 17.05 0.85
N GLY A 60 -3.54 16.56 -0.12
CA GLY A 60 -2.50 15.57 0.10
C GLY A 60 -3.04 14.15 0.29
N ASN A 61 -2.15 13.24 0.65
CA ASN A 61 -2.50 11.85 0.94
C ASN A 61 -3.16 11.72 2.31
N ILE A 62 -4.29 11.03 2.35
CA ILE A 62 -4.94 10.68 3.61
C ILE A 62 -4.19 9.50 4.23
N VAL A 63 -3.40 9.77 5.24
CA VAL A 63 -2.61 8.77 5.98
C VAL A 63 -3.27 8.51 7.33
N ARG A 64 -3.24 7.25 7.78
CA ARG A 64 -3.77 6.88 9.11
C ARG A 64 -3.00 7.60 10.21
N GLU A 65 -3.72 8.12 11.19
CA GLU A 65 -3.14 8.87 12.32
C GLU A 65 -2.08 8.04 13.09
N GLU A 66 -2.31 6.74 13.23
CA GLU A 66 -1.37 5.80 13.85
C GLU A 66 0.01 5.82 13.17
N ILE A 67 0.06 5.97 11.84
CA ILE A 67 1.31 6.05 11.08
C ILE A 67 1.97 7.41 11.29
N ILE A 68 1.19 8.48 11.32
CA ILE A 68 1.71 9.85 11.52
C ILE A 68 2.33 9.99 12.92
N ASN A 69 1.63 9.51 13.94
CA ASN A 69 2.07 9.62 15.34
C ASN A 69 3.23 8.69 15.69
N SER A 70 3.46 7.68 14.87
CA SER A 70 4.49 6.67 15.09
C SER A 70 5.92 7.15 14.78
N LYS A 71 6.09 8.24 14.06
CA LYS A 71 7.42 8.82 13.70
C LYS A 71 8.31 9.18 14.90
N LYS A 72 7.76 9.25 16.12
CA LYS A 72 8.48 9.69 17.33
C LYS A 72 9.34 8.60 18.01
N LYS A 73 9.34 7.36 17.55
CA LYS A 73 9.97 6.23 18.29
C LYS A 73 11.17 5.56 17.63
N ASN A 74 11.59 5.96 16.43
CA ASN A 74 12.70 5.30 15.76
C ASN A 74 14.07 5.92 16.11
N ASN A 75 14.67 5.43 17.17
CA ASN A 75 16.12 5.44 17.30
C ASN A 75 16.66 4.29 16.42
N PHE A 76 17.03 4.57 15.18
CA PHE A 76 17.78 3.64 14.35
C PHE A 76 19.12 3.37 15.06
N LYS A 77 19.27 2.19 15.64
CA LYS A 77 20.58 1.70 16.07
C LYS A 77 21.28 1.18 14.82
N ASP A 78 22.46 1.72 14.52
CA ASP A 78 23.24 1.44 13.30
C ASP A 78 23.83 0.01 13.20
N LYS A 79 23.58 -0.86 14.15
CA LYS A 79 23.97 -2.27 14.10
C LYS A 79 22.75 -3.15 13.93
N TYR A 80 22.59 -3.70 12.74
CA TYR A 80 21.57 -4.70 12.43
C TYR A 80 22.18 -6.09 12.51
N ASP A 81 21.70 -6.90 13.43
CA ASP A 81 22.03 -8.32 13.46
C ASP A 81 21.41 -9.04 12.25
N ASP A 82 20.17 -8.66 11.88
CA ASP A 82 19.42 -9.18 10.74
C ASP A 82 18.78 -8.05 9.93
N ILE A 83 18.81 -8.14 8.60
CA ILE A 83 18.03 -7.26 7.72
C ILE A 83 16.56 -7.71 7.72
N LYS A 84 15.70 -6.92 8.33
CA LYS A 84 14.25 -7.19 8.42
C LYS A 84 13.54 -6.61 7.23
N ILE A 85 12.96 -7.46 6.40
CA ILE A 85 12.29 -7.09 5.15
C ILE A 85 10.78 -7.28 5.32
N LEU A 86 10.02 -6.19 5.16
CA LEU A 86 8.55 -6.23 5.14
C LEU A 86 8.06 -6.24 3.69
N ILE A 87 7.21 -7.20 3.33
CA ILE A 87 6.64 -7.36 1.99
C ILE A 87 5.14 -7.16 2.06
N LEU A 88 4.65 -6.15 1.34
CA LEU A 88 3.24 -5.77 1.29
C LEU A 88 2.74 -5.75 -0.15
N GLY A 89 2.00 -6.78 -0.53
CA GLY A 89 1.51 -6.94 -1.90
C GLY A 89 0.13 -6.35 -2.16
N GLY A 90 -0.66 -6.09 -1.12
CA GLY A 90 -2.10 -5.87 -1.28
C GLY A 90 -2.78 -7.09 -1.92
N SER A 91 -4.04 -6.93 -2.34
CA SER A 91 -4.84 -8.06 -2.84
C SER A 91 -4.33 -8.71 -4.14
N GLN A 92 -3.67 -7.95 -5.00
CA GLN A 92 -3.21 -8.43 -6.32
C GLN A 92 -1.72 -8.77 -6.35
N ALA A 93 -0.86 -7.93 -5.79
CA ALA A 93 0.58 -8.13 -5.84
C ALA A 93 1.09 -9.18 -4.85
N ALA A 94 0.31 -9.51 -3.82
CA ALA A 94 0.67 -10.57 -2.87
C ALA A 94 1.05 -11.89 -3.59
N LYS A 95 0.31 -12.26 -4.65
CA LYS A 95 0.62 -13.45 -5.44
C LYS A 95 1.98 -13.34 -6.13
N VAL A 96 2.23 -12.25 -6.84
CA VAL A 96 3.49 -12.05 -7.58
C VAL A 96 4.69 -12.05 -6.64
N PHE A 97 4.56 -11.40 -5.48
CA PHE A 97 5.64 -11.38 -4.49
C PHE A 97 5.87 -12.77 -3.87
N ALA A 98 4.81 -13.52 -3.60
CA ALA A 98 4.93 -14.89 -3.09
C ALA A 98 5.61 -15.84 -4.09
N ASP A 99 5.39 -15.63 -5.39
CA ASP A 99 5.96 -16.49 -6.44
C ASP A 99 7.39 -16.09 -6.82
N LYS A 100 7.74 -14.79 -6.76
CA LYS A 100 8.99 -14.27 -7.34
C LYS A 100 10.08 -13.93 -6.34
N LEU A 101 9.72 -13.55 -5.11
CA LEU A 101 10.72 -13.12 -4.12
C LEU A 101 11.44 -14.26 -3.39
N PRO A 102 10.83 -15.43 -3.08
CA PRO A 102 11.49 -16.47 -2.33
C PRO A 102 12.85 -16.92 -2.91
N PRO A 103 13.00 -17.17 -4.23
CA PRO A 103 14.30 -17.54 -4.81
C PRO A 103 15.39 -16.45 -4.65
N ILE A 104 14.99 -15.18 -4.57
CA ILE A 104 15.90 -14.06 -4.34
C ILE A 104 16.42 -14.10 -2.90
N PHE A 105 15.52 -14.37 -1.95
CA PHE A 105 15.91 -14.48 -0.52
C PHE A 105 16.80 -15.69 -0.25
N GLU A 106 16.60 -16.80 -0.96
CA GLU A 106 17.50 -17.94 -0.92
C GLU A 106 18.92 -17.56 -1.36
N LYS A 107 19.05 -16.79 -2.44
CA LYS A 107 20.36 -16.27 -2.90
C LYS A 107 21.02 -15.38 -1.84
N LEU A 108 20.25 -14.49 -1.20
CA LEU A 108 20.78 -13.65 -0.13
C LEU A 108 21.24 -14.49 1.06
N LYS A 109 20.48 -15.50 1.44
CA LYS A 109 20.85 -16.43 2.51
C LYS A 109 22.14 -17.19 2.18
N ASN A 110 22.27 -17.69 0.95
CA ASN A 110 23.47 -18.39 0.48
C ASN A 110 24.70 -17.48 0.46
N SER A 111 24.50 -16.16 0.26
CA SER A 111 25.54 -15.15 0.40
C SER A 111 25.85 -14.77 1.86
N LYS A 112 25.32 -15.54 2.84
CA LYS A 112 25.50 -15.32 4.29
C LYS A 112 24.99 -13.97 4.80
N ILE A 113 24.04 -13.36 4.09
CA ILE A 113 23.36 -12.13 4.53
C ILE A 113 22.25 -12.54 5.51
N PRO A 114 22.31 -12.14 6.78
CA PRO A 114 21.27 -12.47 7.74
C PRO A 114 20.01 -11.66 7.41
N ILE A 115 18.91 -12.36 7.12
CA ILE A 115 17.62 -11.74 6.78
C ILE A 115 16.50 -12.35 7.60
N LYS A 116 15.51 -11.49 7.90
CA LYS A 116 14.23 -11.88 8.49
C LYS A 116 13.09 -11.33 7.64
N ILE A 117 12.13 -12.16 7.30
CA ILE A 117 11.04 -11.83 6.38
C ILE A 117 9.73 -11.65 7.13
N TYR A 118 9.04 -10.52 6.90
CA TYR A 118 7.65 -10.30 7.24
C TYR A 118 6.86 -10.18 5.95
N GLN A 119 6.04 -11.18 5.61
CA GLN A 119 5.38 -11.20 4.30
C GLN A 119 3.87 -11.29 4.41
N GLN A 120 3.21 -10.33 3.76
CA GLN A 120 1.78 -10.42 3.49
C GLN A 120 1.55 -11.30 2.27
N CYS A 121 0.69 -12.32 2.40
CA CYS A 121 0.27 -13.16 1.29
C CYS A 121 -1.21 -13.54 1.39
N LYS A 122 -1.73 -14.23 0.39
CA LYS A 122 -3.08 -14.80 0.42
C LYS A 122 -3.07 -16.10 1.23
N GLU A 123 -4.19 -16.44 1.83
CA GLU A 123 -4.32 -17.64 2.68
C GLU A 123 -3.89 -18.93 1.97
N ASN A 124 -4.26 -19.07 0.71
CA ASN A 124 -3.90 -20.22 -0.12
C ASN A 124 -2.41 -20.32 -0.50
N GLN A 125 -1.58 -19.35 -0.10
CA GLN A 125 -0.14 -19.32 -0.34
C GLN A 125 0.67 -19.53 0.95
N ASN A 126 -0.01 -19.59 2.11
CA ASN A 126 0.65 -19.67 3.40
C ASN A 126 1.55 -20.91 3.51
N SER A 127 1.01 -22.09 3.23
CA SER A 127 1.77 -23.36 3.35
C SER A 127 2.98 -23.38 2.41
N GLN A 128 2.78 -23.05 1.14
CA GLN A 128 3.87 -23.04 0.15
C GLN A 128 5.03 -22.11 0.58
N LEU A 129 4.71 -20.92 1.09
CA LEU A 129 5.72 -19.98 1.54
C LEU A 129 6.40 -20.43 2.84
N SER A 130 5.64 -20.98 3.79
CA SER A 130 6.18 -21.52 5.03
C SER A 130 7.16 -22.65 4.75
N ASP A 131 6.76 -23.65 3.96
CA ASP A 131 7.59 -24.79 3.59
C ASP A 131 8.89 -24.35 2.91
N PHE A 132 8.80 -23.33 2.05
CA PHE A 132 9.98 -22.79 1.39
C PHE A 132 10.92 -22.12 2.38
N TYR A 133 10.44 -21.22 3.24
CA TYR A 133 11.28 -20.49 4.20
C TYR A 133 11.89 -21.42 5.26
N GLU A 134 11.16 -22.44 5.70
CA GLU A 134 11.69 -23.48 6.59
C GLU A 134 12.81 -24.28 5.93
N LYS A 135 12.59 -24.73 4.69
CA LYS A 135 13.60 -25.46 3.92
C LYS A 135 14.91 -24.68 3.77
N VAL A 136 14.83 -23.39 3.47
CA VAL A 136 16.02 -22.54 3.31
C VAL A 136 16.53 -21.94 4.62
N LYS A 137 15.89 -22.26 5.74
CA LYS A 137 16.26 -21.78 7.10
C LYS A 137 16.33 -20.25 7.20
N ILE A 138 15.34 -19.57 6.63
CA ILE A 138 15.16 -18.12 6.77
C ILE A 138 14.15 -17.88 7.89
N ASP A 139 14.44 -16.97 8.83
CA ASP A 139 13.47 -16.53 9.83
C ASP A 139 12.36 -15.72 9.17
N TYR A 140 11.11 -16.09 9.38
CA TYR A 140 9.98 -15.48 8.70
C TYR A 140 8.73 -15.35 9.58
N LYS A 141 7.85 -14.46 9.17
CA LYS A 141 6.48 -14.36 9.66
C LYS A 141 5.54 -14.01 8.51
N ILE A 142 4.63 -14.91 8.20
CA ILE A 142 3.60 -14.75 7.19
C ILE A 142 2.31 -14.28 7.85
N PHE A 143 1.57 -13.41 7.18
CA PHE A 143 0.26 -12.95 7.62
C PHE A 143 -0.62 -12.59 6.41
N ASN A 144 -1.94 -12.80 6.52
CA ASN A 144 -2.90 -12.48 5.47
C ASN A 144 -3.38 -11.03 5.61
N PHE A 145 -3.86 -10.69 6.79
CA PHE A 145 -4.31 -9.35 7.16
C PHE A 145 -3.88 -9.04 8.59
N THR A 146 -3.53 -7.79 8.85
CA THR A 146 -3.23 -7.33 10.22
C THR A 146 -3.74 -5.92 10.45
N LYS A 147 -4.36 -5.71 11.62
CA LYS A 147 -4.70 -4.37 12.10
C LYS A 147 -3.48 -3.63 12.65
N LYS A 148 -2.41 -4.36 12.99
CA LYS A 148 -1.18 -3.83 13.58
C LYS A 148 -0.04 -3.72 12.56
N ILE A 149 -0.34 -3.23 11.35
CA ILE A 149 0.67 -3.09 10.28
C ILE A 149 1.82 -2.17 10.69
N THR A 150 1.53 -1.17 11.52
CA THR A 150 2.52 -0.24 12.08
C THR A 150 3.63 -0.95 12.83
N ASP A 151 3.34 -2.03 13.57
CA ASP A 151 4.35 -2.80 14.30
C ASP A 151 5.39 -3.43 13.35
N TYR A 152 4.96 -3.81 12.15
CA TYR A 152 5.86 -4.35 11.12
C TYR A 152 6.68 -3.26 10.45
N TYR A 153 6.07 -2.09 10.18
CA TYR A 153 6.81 -0.95 9.64
C TYR A 153 7.95 -0.52 10.57
N PHE A 154 7.73 -0.55 11.90
CA PHE A 154 8.79 -0.19 12.87
C PHE A 154 9.87 -1.23 13.01
N LYS A 155 9.57 -2.48 12.75
CA LYS A 155 10.54 -3.58 12.81
C LYS A 155 11.35 -3.71 11.53
N ALA A 156 10.83 -3.24 10.40
CA ALA A 156 11.45 -3.43 9.10
C ALA A 156 12.55 -2.39 8.84
N ASN A 157 13.65 -2.86 8.24
CA ASN A 157 14.72 -2.02 7.70
C ASN A 157 14.46 -1.71 6.21
N LEU A 158 13.76 -2.62 5.52
CA LEU A 158 13.41 -2.50 4.11
C LEU A 158 11.94 -2.87 3.92
N VAL A 159 11.23 -2.10 3.11
CA VAL A 159 9.85 -2.41 2.71
C VAL A 159 9.78 -2.62 1.20
N ILE A 160 9.26 -3.78 0.79
CA ILE A 160 8.96 -4.10 -0.60
C ILE A 160 7.44 -4.01 -0.77
N THR A 161 7.00 -3.05 -1.55
CA THR A 161 5.57 -2.84 -1.80
C THR A 161 5.31 -2.41 -3.23
N ARG A 162 4.07 -2.56 -3.69
CA ARG A 162 3.64 -1.88 -4.93
C ARG A 162 3.53 -0.39 -4.69
N SER A 163 3.86 0.39 -5.70
CA SER A 163 3.35 1.75 -5.78
C SER A 163 1.82 1.69 -5.93
N GLY A 164 1.11 2.32 -5.05
CA GLY A 164 -0.36 2.33 -5.04
C GLY A 164 -0.86 3.61 -4.40
N ALA A 165 -2.15 3.82 -4.53
CA ALA A 165 -2.82 5.02 -4.05
C ALA A 165 -3.15 5.00 -2.56
N SER A 166 -2.66 4.04 -1.80
CA SER A 166 -2.93 3.92 -0.36
C SER A 166 -1.73 3.36 0.37
#